data_3f52889c8f356d4556d34da154e5655a
#
_entry.id   3f52889c8f356d4556d34da154e5655a
#
_cell.length_a   1.000
_cell.length_b   1.000
_cell.length_c   1.000
_cell.angle_alpha   90.00
_cell.angle_beta   90.00
_cell.angle_gamma   90.00
#
_symmetry.space_group_name_H-M   'P 1'
#
loop_
_entity.id
_entity.type
_entity.pdbx_description
1 polymer ?
#
loop_
_entity_poly.entity_id
_entity_poly.type
_entity_poly.pdbx_seq_one_letter_code
_entity_poly.pdbx_strand_id
1 'polypeptide(L)'
;MRSILRSRSWLAILTVMICTVVLSVNGLWIGKNGDGWKDTIRSDAKGYYSYLTAAFLRNDLGNEPFAYEYVQRTPNGTLNKYFCGTAIAMAPWFAVGHGLALLDDTAPRDGYSAYEM
;
A
#
# COMPACT_ATOMS: atom_id res chain seq x y z
N MET A 1 -5.33 -18.40 38.27
CA MET A 1 -4.77 -19.06 37.06
C MET A 1 -5.21 -18.44 35.74
N ARG A 2 -6.50 -18.08 35.52
CA ARG A 2 -6.97 -17.46 34.26
C ARG A 2 -6.35 -16.10 33.91
N SER A 3 -6.00 -15.26 34.90
CA SER A 3 -5.40 -13.94 34.65
C SER A 3 -3.96 -14.01 34.15
N ILE A 4 -3.19 -14.98 34.57
CA ILE A 4 -1.78 -15.17 34.17
C ILE A 4 -1.70 -15.69 32.72
N LEU A 5 -2.62 -16.58 32.33
CA LEU A 5 -2.71 -17.06 30.95
C LEU A 5 -3.10 -15.94 29.97
N ARG A 6 -4.03 -15.06 30.37
CA ARG A 6 -4.44 -13.90 29.57
C ARG A 6 -3.31 -12.90 29.37
N SER A 7 -2.50 -12.66 30.41
CA SER A 7 -1.31 -11.79 30.31
C SER A 7 -0.27 -12.34 29.33
N ARG A 8 0.02 -13.64 29.37
CA ARG A 8 0.99 -14.28 28.47
C ARG A 8 0.55 -14.22 27.00
N SER A 9 -0.75 -14.37 26.73
CA SER A 9 -1.29 -14.25 25.36
C SER A 9 -1.10 -12.85 24.77
N TRP A 10 -1.33 -11.81 25.55
CA TRP A 10 -1.10 -10.43 25.11
C TRP A 10 0.38 -10.14 24.83
N LEU A 11 1.28 -10.66 25.67
CA LEU A 11 2.72 -10.54 25.42
C LEU A 11 3.14 -11.24 24.13
N ALA A 12 2.61 -12.43 23.86
CA ALA A 12 2.89 -13.14 22.62
C ALA A 12 2.39 -12.37 21.39
N ILE A 13 1.17 -11.83 21.43
CA ILE A 13 0.61 -11.02 20.35
C ILE A 13 1.49 -9.77 20.12
N LEU A 14 1.84 -9.05 21.18
CA LEU A 14 2.67 -7.86 21.10
C LEU A 14 4.06 -8.20 20.52
N THR A 15 4.66 -9.30 20.94
CA THR A 15 5.96 -9.75 20.39
C THR A 15 5.86 -10.04 18.91
N VAL A 16 4.83 -10.76 18.45
CA VAL A 16 4.61 -11.04 17.03
C VAL A 16 4.43 -9.74 16.26
N MET A 17 3.62 -8.80 16.75
CA MET A 17 3.43 -7.49 16.11
C MET A 17 4.75 -6.72 15.98
N ILE A 18 5.53 -6.63 17.04
CA ILE A 18 6.83 -5.93 17.03
C ILE A 18 7.78 -6.61 16.04
N CYS A 19 7.89 -7.94 16.08
CA CYS A 19 8.73 -8.69 15.13
C CYS A 19 8.31 -8.45 13.69
N THR A 20 7.01 -8.45 13.40
CA THR A 20 6.48 -8.20 12.05
C THR A 20 6.87 -6.79 11.58
N VAL A 21 6.67 -5.78 12.42
CA VAL A 21 7.06 -4.40 12.08
C VAL A 21 8.57 -4.29 11.84
N VAL A 22 9.39 -4.83 12.74
CA VAL A 22 10.86 -4.79 12.61
C VAL A 22 11.33 -5.49 11.34
N LEU A 23 10.79 -6.66 11.03
CA LEU A 23 11.15 -7.41 9.82
C LEU A 23 10.69 -6.67 8.54
N SER A 24 9.51 -6.06 8.56
CA SER A 24 9.00 -5.27 7.44
C SER A 24 9.87 -4.04 7.18
N VAL A 25 10.16 -3.26 8.23
CA VAL A 25 11.05 -2.08 8.11
C VAL A 25 12.43 -2.49 7.63
N ASN A 26 13.02 -3.55 8.17
CA ASN A 26 14.32 -4.03 7.72
C ASN A 26 14.30 -4.44 6.24
N GLY A 27 13.29 -5.20 5.82
CA GLY A 27 13.17 -5.65 4.43
C GLY A 27 12.92 -4.51 3.45
N LEU A 28 12.09 -3.53 3.80
CA LEU A 28 11.67 -2.45 2.91
C LEU A 28 12.66 -1.29 2.85
N TRP A 29 13.26 -0.89 3.97
CA TRP A 29 14.10 0.29 4.02
C TRP A 29 15.58 -0.02 4.23
N ILE A 30 15.94 -0.93 5.13
CA ILE A 30 17.34 -1.20 5.48
C ILE A 30 17.96 -2.24 4.55
N GLY A 31 17.27 -3.35 4.28
CA GLY A 31 17.79 -4.52 3.57
C GLY A 31 18.17 -4.32 2.10
N LYS A 32 17.82 -3.17 1.49
CA LYS A 32 18.14 -2.80 0.11
C LYS A 32 18.68 -1.36 0.02
N ASN A 33 19.55 -0.96 0.92
CA ASN A 33 20.10 0.39 0.98
C ASN A 33 19.03 1.50 1.02
N GLY A 34 17.90 1.22 1.65
CA GLY A 34 16.79 2.16 1.75
C GLY A 34 15.79 2.14 0.59
N ASP A 35 16.05 1.37 -0.47
CA ASP A 35 15.23 1.38 -1.71
C ASP A 35 14.24 0.21 -1.81
N GLY A 36 14.20 -0.67 -0.81
CA GLY A 36 13.33 -1.86 -0.85
C GLY A 36 11.84 -1.55 -0.96
N TRP A 37 11.40 -0.40 -0.48
CA TRP A 37 10.02 0.06 -0.55
C TRP A 37 9.52 0.23 -2.00
N LYS A 38 10.38 0.57 -2.95
CA LYS A 38 10.04 0.70 -4.39
C LYS A 38 9.53 -0.60 -5.00
N ASP A 39 9.86 -1.71 -4.38
CA ASP A 39 9.46 -3.04 -4.82
C ASP A 39 8.24 -3.61 -4.07
N THR A 40 7.62 -2.83 -3.18
CA THR A 40 6.50 -3.30 -2.34
C THR A 40 5.28 -3.62 -3.20
N ILE A 41 4.99 -2.79 -4.21
CA ILE A 41 3.85 -2.97 -5.08
C ILE A 41 4.29 -3.66 -6.37
N ARG A 42 4.07 -4.97 -6.44
CA ARG A 42 4.42 -5.82 -7.58
C ARG A 42 3.22 -6.63 -8.07
N SER A 43 3.29 -7.10 -9.32
CA SER A 43 2.29 -7.99 -9.92
C SER A 43 0.85 -7.50 -9.64
N ASP A 44 0.01 -8.34 -9.09
CA ASP A 44 -1.39 -8.08 -8.82
C ASP A 44 -1.62 -6.88 -7.87
N ALA A 45 -0.69 -6.62 -6.95
CA ALA A 45 -0.76 -5.49 -6.06
C ALA A 45 -0.82 -4.15 -6.82
N LYS A 46 -0.19 -4.05 -7.99
CA LYS A 46 -0.27 -2.85 -8.85
C LYS A 46 -1.71 -2.57 -9.27
N GLY A 47 -2.44 -3.61 -9.66
CA GLY A 47 -3.84 -3.47 -10.07
C GLY A 47 -4.77 -3.04 -8.95
N TYR A 48 -4.58 -3.56 -7.74
CA TYR A 48 -5.35 -3.10 -6.58
C TYR A 48 -4.99 -1.67 -6.19
N TYR A 49 -3.71 -1.35 -6.16
CA TYR A 49 -3.22 -0.04 -5.75
C TYR A 49 -3.58 1.08 -6.72
N SER A 50 -3.66 0.79 -8.02
CA SER A 50 -4.00 1.77 -9.06
C SER A 50 -5.36 2.44 -8.84
N TYR A 51 -6.31 1.77 -8.19
CA TYR A 51 -7.58 2.39 -7.79
C TYR A 51 -7.41 3.56 -6.82
N LEU A 52 -6.42 3.48 -5.92
CA LEU A 52 -6.15 4.55 -4.96
C LEU A 52 -5.65 5.81 -5.66
N THR A 53 -4.63 5.66 -6.50
CA THR A 53 -4.10 6.79 -7.28
C THR A 53 -5.13 7.32 -8.28
N ALA A 54 -5.94 6.45 -8.88
CA ALA A 54 -7.02 6.85 -9.78
C ALA A 54 -8.11 7.67 -9.06
N ALA A 55 -8.57 7.19 -7.90
CA ALA A 55 -9.64 7.84 -7.16
C ALA A 55 -9.20 9.12 -6.43
N PHE A 56 -8.03 9.09 -5.77
CA PHE A 56 -7.59 10.18 -4.88
C PHE A 56 -6.79 11.25 -5.61
N LEU A 57 -6.05 10.91 -6.66
CA LEU A 57 -5.13 11.84 -7.31
C LEU A 57 -5.56 12.23 -8.71
N ARG A 58 -5.95 11.27 -9.54
CA ARG A 58 -6.31 11.56 -10.93
C ARG A 58 -7.79 11.88 -11.12
N ASN A 59 -8.63 11.48 -10.17
CA ASN A 59 -10.10 11.55 -10.28
C ASN A 59 -10.62 10.90 -11.59
N ASP A 60 -10.00 9.82 -12.00
CA ASP A 60 -10.27 9.13 -13.26
C ASP A 60 -10.09 7.61 -13.09
N LEU A 61 -11.19 6.91 -12.83
CA LEU A 61 -11.24 5.46 -12.69
C LEU A 61 -11.34 4.71 -14.02
N GLY A 62 -11.62 5.43 -15.10
CA GLY A 62 -11.87 4.84 -16.42
C GLY A 62 -10.69 4.93 -17.40
N ASN A 63 -9.61 5.59 -17.01
CA ASN A 63 -8.48 5.85 -17.89
C ASN A 63 -7.14 5.54 -17.20
N GLU A 64 -6.87 4.26 -17.03
CA GLU A 64 -5.60 3.82 -16.46
C GLU A 64 -4.46 4.15 -17.45
N PRO A 65 -3.49 5.02 -17.08
CA PRO A 65 -2.46 5.50 -17.98
C PRO A 65 -1.44 4.43 -18.36
N PHE A 66 -1.39 3.34 -17.61
CA PHE A 66 -0.44 2.27 -17.81
C PHE A 66 -1.11 1.08 -18.50
N ALA A 67 -0.57 0.68 -19.65
CA ALA A 67 -0.96 -0.55 -20.37
C ALA A 67 -0.39 -1.79 -19.66
N TYR A 68 -0.76 -1.98 -18.39
CA TYR A 68 -0.36 -3.15 -17.62
C TYR A 68 -1.25 -4.36 -17.94
N GLU A 69 -0.76 -5.55 -17.67
CA GLU A 69 -1.47 -6.82 -17.86
C GLU A 69 -2.83 -6.90 -17.14
N TYR A 70 -3.09 -6.01 -16.16
CA TYR A 70 -4.35 -5.96 -15.42
C TYR A 70 -5.39 -5.01 -16.03
N VAL A 71 -5.04 -4.28 -17.08
CA VAL A 71 -5.94 -3.32 -17.75
C VAL A 71 -6.51 -3.94 -19.02
N GLN A 72 -7.83 -3.92 -19.13
CA GLN A 72 -8.57 -4.33 -20.32
C GLN A 72 -9.14 -3.10 -21.02
N ARG A 73 -8.88 -2.96 -22.32
CA ARG A 73 -9.48 -1.91 -23.12
C ARG A 73 -10.91 -2.26 -23.50
N THR A 74 -11.83 -1.34 -23.29
CA THR A 74 -13.22 -1.45 -23.68
C THR A 74 -13.60 -0.27 -24.59
N PRO A 75 -14.72 -0.34 -25.35
CA PRO A 75 -15.19 0.79 -26.15
C PRO A 75 -15.43 2.09 -25.37
N ASN A 76 -15.71 1.96 -24.07
CA ASN A 76 -16.04 3.08 -23.17
C ASN A 76 -14.90 3.48 -22.23
N GLY A 77 -13.67 3.02 -22.48
CA GLY A 77 -12.50 3.31 -21.64
C GLY A 77 -11.73 2.07 -21.26
N THR A 78 -10.95 2.17 -20.20
CA THR A 78 -10.14 1.07 -19.67
C THR A 78 -10.77 0.49 -18.41
N LEU A 79 -10.75 -0.81 -18.29
CA LEU A 79 -11.25 -1.54 -17.13
C LEU A 79 -10.10 -2.27 -16.44
N ASN A 80 -9.95 -2.03 -15.15
CA ASN A 80 -9.06 -2.83 -14.30
C ASN A 80 -9.74 -4.19 -14.01
N LYS A 81 -9.06 -5.29 -14.28
CA LYS A 81 -9.59 -6.65 -14.09
C LYS A 81 -9.76 -7.05 -12.61
N TYR A 82 -9.11 -6.33 -11.69
CA TYR A 82 -9.20 -6.61 -10.25
C TYR A 82 -10.37 -5.88 -9.61
N PHE A 83 -10.88 -6.45 -8.52
CA PHE A 83 -11.94 -5.82 -7.74
C PHE A 83 -11.37 -4.73 -6.81
N CYS A 84 -12.10 -3.64 -6.64
CA CYS A 84 -11.66 -2.50 -5.82
C CYS A 84 -11.70 -2.74 -4.30
N GLY A 85 -12.20 -3.89 -3.82
CA GLY A 85 -12.36 -4.16 -2.39
C GLY A 85 -11.05 -4.05 -1.60
N THR A 86 -9.95 -4.57 -2.14
CA THR A 86 -8.62 -4.45 -1.54
C THR A 86 -8.17 -2.99 -1.48
N ALA A 87 -8.41 -2.21 -2.53
CA ALA A 87 -8.12 -0.78 -2.55
C ALA A 87 -8.90 -0.02 -1.48
N ILE A 88 -10.19 -0.34 -1.31
CA ILE A 88 -11.03 0.26 -0.25
C ILE A 88 -10.43 -0.01 1.13
N ALA A 89 -9.97 -1.24 1.39
CA ALA A 89 -9.33 -1.59 2.66
C ALA A 89 -7.98 -0.86 2.86
N MET A 90 -7.25 -0.58 1.79
CA MET A 90 -5.98 0.16 1.83
C MET A 90 -6.15 1.67 1.90
N ALA A 91 -7.30 2.20 1.51
CA ALA A 91 -7.55 3.65 1.36
C ALA A 91 -7.24 4.48 2.62
N PRO A 92 -7.56 4.06 3.87
CA PRO A 92 -7.20 4.83 5.05
C PRO A 92 -5.69 4.99 5.23
N TRP A 93 -4.93 3.93 4.95
CA TRP A 93 -3.46 3.93 5.06
C TRP A 93 -2.83 4.77 3.97
N PHE A 94 -3.34 4.65 2.74
CA PHE A 94 -2.94 5.50 1.63
C PHE A 94 -3.17 6.98 1.94
N ALA A 95 -4.33 7.35 2.47
CA ALA A 95 -4.64 8.74 2.81
C ALA A 95 -3.68 9.31 3.87
N VAL A 96 -3.31 8.51 4.87
CA VAL A 96 -2.31 8.92 5.87
C VAL A 96 -0.94 9.07 5.23
N GLY A 97 -0.48 8.07 4.46
CA GLY A 97 0.81 8.11 3.77
C GLY A 97 0.91 9.30 2.81
N HIS A 98 -0.13 9.50 1.99
CA HIS A 98 -0.17 10.63 1.06
C HIS A 98 -0.18 11.99 1.79
N GLY A 99 -0.92 12.08 2.90
CA GLY A 99 -0.88 13.27 3.75
C GLY A 99 0.53 13.58 4.27
N LEU A 100 1.29 12.55 4.67
CA LEU A 100 2.70 12.70 5.08
C LEU A 100 3.60 13.09 3.90
N ALA A 101 3.40 12.49 2.72
CA ALA A 101 4.14 12.85 1.50
C ALA A 101 3.92 14.32 1.10
N LEU A 102 2.71 14.86 1.31
CA LEU A 102 2.42 16.27 1.03
C LEU A 102 3.14 17.25 1.98
N LEU A 103 3.56 16.79 3.15
CA LEU A 103 4.33 17.59 4.11
C LEU A 103 5.84 17.57 3.83
N ASP A 104 6.31 16.68 2.97
CA ASP A 104 7.69 16.57 2.54
C ASP A 104 7.86 17.11 1.12
N ASP A 105 8.51 18.27 0.98
CA ASP A 105 8.72 18.91 -0.32
C ASP A 105 9.60 18.09 -1.27
N THR A 106 10.31 17.08 -0.77
CA THR A 106 11.17 16.19 -1.57
C THR A 106 10.45 14.94 -2.05
N ALA A 107 9.29 14.61 -1.46
CA ALA A 107 8.54 13.42 -1.80
C ALA A 107 7.75 13.61 -3.12
N PRO A 108 7.73 12.60 -4.01
CA PRO A 108 6.85 12.63 -5.16
C PRO A 108 5.38 12.64 -4.73
N ARG A 109 4.55 13.41 -5.45
CA ARG A 109 3.11 13.58 -5.14
C ARG A 109 2.22 12.74 -6.05
N ASP A 110 2.78 11.68 -6.60
CA ASP A 110 2.10 10.78 -7.55
C ASP A 110 1.43 9.56 -6.88
N GLY A 111 1.53 9.46 -5.57
CA GLY A 111 0.99 8.35 -4.79
C GLY A 111 1.93 7.14 -4.70
N TYR A 112 3.20 7.31 -5.08
CA TYR A 112 4.21 6.25 -5.08
C TYR A 112 5.47 6.63 -4.30
N SER A 113 5.33 7.44 -3.26
CA SER A 113 6.43 7.77 -2.35
C SER A 113 6.66 6.69 -1.29
N ALA A 114 7.76 6.80 -0.56
CA ALA A 114 8.07 5.90 0.56
C ALA A 114 7.04 5.97 1.71
N TYR A 115 6.28 7.06 1.79
CA TYR A 115 5.24 7.25 2.81
C TYR A 115 3.98 6.45 2.53
N GLU A 116 3.68 6.17 1.26
CA GLU A 116 2.49 5.45 0.82
C GLU A 116 2.75 3.94 0.69
N MET A 117 4.02 3.52 0.59
CA MET A 117 4.47 2.15 0.44
C MET A 117 4.78 1.49 1.78
#